data_b1d7d6db0142040c41ac3f8274719e81
#
_entry.id   b1d7d6db0142040c41ac3f8274719e81
#
_cell.length_a   1.000
_cell.length_b   1.000
_cell.length_c   1.000
_cell.angle_alpha   90.00
_cell.angle_beta   90.00
_cell.angle_gamma   90.00
#
_symmetry.space_group_name_H-M   'P 1'
#
loop_
_entity.id
_entity.type
_entity.pdbx_description
1 polymer ?
#
loop_
_entity_poly.entity_id
_entity_poly.type
_entity_poly.pdbx_seq_one_letter_code
_entity_poly.pdbx_strand_id
1 'polypeptide(L)'
;GWAMSSHVALSSLMALFPFLIFAGTLAAFLGADAFSETAVHLIFDTWPKGIADPIAREVQNVLTVPRGGLLTVSIIAAAYFAASGIEALRVALNRAYREKETRSLLFRRTQSLLFVLVAALGMAAISFLLVLAPLAVQIAMKWMPWIDSYTFTISFWRYLIAIVVLVFGLFAVHLWLPDGQRPFKFILPGIVITLAAWVISAMVFATYLARFANYFSTYAGLASIMIALVFLYILSSIFIVGAEINAAI
;
A
#
# COMPACT_ATOMS: atom_id res chain seq x y z
N GLY A 1 -8.35 -8.82 -18.91
CA GLY A 1 -7.86 -8.77 -17.54
C GLY A 1 -6.34 -8.83 -17.39
N TRP A 2 -5.70 -9.95 -17.75
CA TRP A 2 -4.30 -10.28 -17.37
C TRP A 2 -3.25 -9.21 -17.75
N ALA A 3 -3.27 -8.68 -18.98
CA ALA A 3 -2.34 -7.64 -19.41
C ALA A 3 -2.48 -6.34 -18.60
N MET A 4 -3.69 -5.99 -18.19
CA MET A 4 -3.95 -4.83 -17.34
C MET A 4 -3.42 -5.05 -15.92
N SER A 5 -3.60 -6.24 -15.36
CA SER A 5 -3.06 -6.60 -14.05
C SER A 5 -1.53 -6.50 -14.03
N SER A 6 -0.85 -6.99 -15.07
CA SER A 6 0.60 -6.87 -15.21
C SER A 6 1.04 -5.40 -15.31
N HIS A 7 0.32 -4.58 -16.08
CA HIS A 7 0.63 -3.16 -16.22
C HIS A 7 0.46 -2.40 -14.90
N VAL A 8 -0.63 -2.64 -14.17
CA VAL A 8 -0.86 -2.04 -12.85
C VAL A 8 0.19 -2.50 -11.86
N ALA A 9 0.50 -3.80 -11.79
CA ALA A 9 1.50 -4.35 -10.89
C ALA A 9 2.89 -3.76 -11.12
N LEU A 10 3.32 -3.69 -12.39
CA LEU A 10 4.62 -3.12 -12.75
C LEU A 10 4.68 -1.63 -12.45
N SER A 11 3.64 -0.87 -12.79
CA SER A 11 3.57 0.57 -12.49
C SER A 11 3.59 0.83 -10.98
N SER A 12 2.91 0.01 -10.19
CA SER A 12 2.93 0.08 -8.73
C SER A 12 4.32 -0.23 -8.17
N LEU A 13 4.98 -1.26 -8.70
CA LEU A 13 6.34 -1.60 -8.29
C LEU A 13 7.32 -0.47 -8.61
N MET A 14 7.24 0.12 -9.80
CA MET A 14 8.09 1.26 -10.18
C MET A 14 7.84 2.50 -9.32
N ALA A 15 6.63 2.69 -8.81
CA ALA A 15 6.30 3.77 -7.89
C ALA A 15 6.87 3.54 -6.47
N LEU A 16 7.04 2.29 -6.05
CA LEU A 16 7.56 1.96 -4.71
C LEU A 16 9.00 2.46 -4.50
N PHE A 17 9.89 2.36 -5.50
CA PHE A 17 11.29 2.77 -5.34
C PHE A 17 11.45 4.26 -5.02
N PRO A 18 10.93 5.20 -5.83
CA PRO A 18 10.99 6.62 -5.48
C PRO A 18 10.24 6.96 -4.19
N PHE A 19 9.14 6.26 -3.91
CA PHE A 19 8.40 6.42 -2.67
C PHE A 19 9.22 6.02 -1.44
N LEU A 20 9.93 4.89 -1.49
CA LEU A 20 10.81 4.46 -0.39
C LEU A 20 11.98 5.42 -0.18
N ILE A 21 12.58 5.94 -1.26
CA ILE A 21 13.63 6.97 -1.18
C ILE A 21 13.07 8.24 -0.54
N PHE A 22 11.89 8.68 -0.97
CA PHE A 22 11.23 9.85 -0.37
C PHE A 22 10.91 9.63 1.11
N ALA A 23 10.27 8.51 1.44
CA ALA A 23 9.89 8.18 2.83
C ALA A 23 11.11 8.09 3.74
N GLY A 24 12.18 7.44 3.29
CA GLY A 24 13.43 7.34 4.03
C GLY A 24 14.12 8.69 4.22
N THR A 25 14.21 9.50 3.16
CA THR A 25 14.82 10.82 3.24
C THR A 25 14.01 11.77 4.12
N LEU A 26 12.67 11.68 4.06
CA LEU A 26 11.78 12.45 4.93
C LEU A 26 11.93 12.03 6.40
N ALA A 27 11.99 10.73 6.67
CA ALA A 27 12.20 10.20 8.00
C ALA A 27 13.55 10.67 8.60
N ALA A 28 14.63 10.60 7.82
CA ALA A 28 15.93 11.12 8.23
C ALA A 28 15.89 12.64 8.50
N PHE A 29 15.19 13.39 7.65
CA PHE A 29 15.02 14.85 7.85
C PHE A 29 14.24 15.19 9.12
N LEU A 30 13.27 14.35 9.51
CA LEU A 30 12.48 14.50 10.75
C LEU A 30 13.22 14.00 12.00
N GLY A 31 14.48 13.56 11.88
CA GLY A 31 15.27 13.06 13.00
C GLY A 31 14.87 11.65 13.46
N ALA A 32 14.34 10.85 12.55
CA ALA A 32 13.93 9.49 12.84
C ALA A 32 15.10 8.50 13.03
N ASP A 33 16.35 8.99 12.94
CA ASP A 33 17.57 8.17 13.12
C ASP A 33 17.56 7.44 14.48
N ALA A 34 17.04 8.09 15.53
CA ALA A 34 16.89 7.51 16.86
C ALA A 34 15.79 6.43 16.95
N PHE A 35 14.87 6.38 15.97
CA PHE A 35 13.76 5.43 15.93
C PHE A 35 13.91 4.37 14.84
N SER A 36 14.94 4.49 13.99
CA SER A 36 15.12 3.63 12.82
C SER A 36 15.26 2.14 13.17
N GLU A 37 16.04 1.79 14.18
CA GLU A 37 16.19 0.41 14.63
C GLU A 37 14.87 -0.14 15.20
N THR A 38 14.19 0.62 16.04
CA THR A 38 12.91 0.21 16.64
C THR A 38 11.82 0.05 15.57
N ALA A 39 11.75 0.96 14.59
CA ALA A 39 10.78 0.89 13.51
C ALA A 39 11.04 -0.30 12.57
N VAL A 40 12.30 -0.57 12.24
CA VAL A 40 12.70 -1.73 11.44
C VAL A 40 12.30 -3.04 12.13
N HIS A 41 12.59 -3.18 13.42
CA HIS A 41 12.19 -4.36 14.19
C HIS A 41 10.67 -4.52 14.24
N LEU A 42 9.92 -3.45 14.53
CA LEU A 42 8.46 -3.51 14.62
C LEU A 42 7.78 -3.91 13.30
N ILE A 43 8.33 -3.50 12.17
CA ILE A 43 7.75 -3.79 10.84
C ILE A 43 8.14 -5.19 10.38
N PHE A 44 9.38 -5.60 10.59
CA PHE A 44 9.93 -6.79 9.97
C PHE A 44 10.01 -8.02 10.88
N ASP A 45 9.84 -7.88 12.20
CA ASP A 45 9.89 -9.04 13.13
C ASP A 45 8.77 -10.06 12.91
N THR A 46 7.68 -9.64 12.26
CA THR A 46 6.58 -10.53 11.87
C THR A 46 6.81 -11.22 10.51
N TRP A 47 7.84 -10.80 9.78
CA TRP A 47 8.13 -11.33 8.45
C TRP A 47 9.16 -12.49 8.51
N PRO A 48 9.13 -13.43 7.55
CA PRO A 48 10.19 -14.44 7.44
C PRO A 48 11.56 -13.78 7.28
N LYS A 49 12.53 -14.13 8.14
CA LYS A 49 13.86 -13.49 8.21
C LYS A 49 14.59 -13.39 6.88
N GLY A 50 14.49 -14.41 6.03
CA GLY A 50 15.11 -14.39 4.71
C GLY A 50 14.61 -13.28 3.77
N ILE A 51 13.43 -12.71 4.03
CA ILE A 51 12.84 -11.60 3.27
C ILE A 51 13.00 -10.29 4.05
N ALA A 52 12.80 -10.34 5.36
CA ALA A 52 12.87 -9.18 6.25
C ALA A 52 14.29 -8.58 6.29
N ASP A 53 15.32 -9.39 6.49
CA ASP A 53 16.69 -8.91 6.73
C ASP A 53 17.30 -8.13 5.54
N PRO A 54 17.16 -8.55 4.27
CA PRO A 54 17.65 -7.75 3.14
C PRO A 54 16.92 -6.41 3.00
N ILE A 55 15.60 -6.41 3.18
CA ILE A 55 14.79 -5.20 3.08
C ILE A 55 15.06 -4.27 4.26
N ALA A 56 15.16 -4.81 5.48
CA ALA A 56 15.47 -4.04 6.68
C ALA A 56 16.82 -3.33 6.57
N ARG A 57 17.85 -4.02 6.07
CA ARG A 57 19.18 -3.41 5.82
C ARG A 57 19.11 -2.28 4.80
N GLU A 58 18.36 -2.46 3.71
CA GLU A 58 18.24 -1.44 2.69
C GLU A 58 17.45 -0.23 3.20
N VAL A 59 16.36 -0.45 3.94
CA VAL A 59 15.61 0.61 4.61
C VAL A 59 16.50 1.36 5.61
N GLN A 60 17.30 0.65 6.40
CA GLN A 60 18.21 1.27 7.36
C GLN A 60 19.30 2.11 6.65
N ASN A 61 19.88 1.60 5.56
CA ASN A 61 20.84 2.34 4.74
C ASN A 61 20.25 3.65 4.15
N VAL A 62 18.98 3.59 3.72
CA VAL A 62 18.26 4.77 3.18
C VAL A 62 17.94 5.77 4.28
N LEU A 63 17.56 5.30 5.48
CA LEU A 63 17.20 6.15 6.63
C LEU A 63 18.41 6.87 7.26
N THR A 64 19.61 6.26 7.24
CA THR A 64 20.79 6.79 7.94
C THR A 64 21.63 7.75 7.13
N VAL A 65 21.38 7.94 5.82
CA VAL A 65 22.17 8.82 4.96
C VAL A 65 21.40 10.12 4.65
N PRO A 66 21.68 11.25 5.34
CA PRO A 66 21.05 12.53 5.04
C PRO A 66 21.56 13.08 3.69
N ARG A 67 20.67 13.15 2.71
CA ARG A 67 20.97 13.66 1.36
C ARG A 67 19.98 14.75 0.96
N GLY A 68 20.17 15.97 1.48
CA GLY A 68 19.22 17.07 1.28
C GLY A 68 18.88 17.40 -0.18
N GLY A 69 19.82 17.24 -1.12
CA GLY A 69 19.54 17.42 -2.57
C GLY A 69 18.69 16.29 -3.18
N LEU A 70 18.75 15.08 -2.63
CA LEU A 70 17.93 13.95 -3.11
C LEU A 70 16.47 14.05 -2.69
N LEU A 71 16.15 14.80 -1.63
CA LEU A 71 14.78 14.96 -1.17
C LEU A 71 13.89 15.53 -2.29
N THR A 72 14.30 16.65 -2.88
CA THR A 72 13.50 17.31 -3.93
C THR A 72 13.34 16.43 -5.17
N VAL A 73 14.43 15.81 -5.62
CA VAL A 73 14.41 14.92 -6.79
C VAL A 73 13.54 13.69 -6.51
N SER A 74 13.66 13.10 -5.32
CA SER A 74 12.86 11.92 -4.94
C SER A 74 11.37 12.24 -4.77
N ILE A 75 11.00 13.42 -4.27
CA ILE A 75 9.60 13.88 -4.23
C ILE A 75 9.00 13.94 -5.63
N ILE A 76 9.71 14.61 -6.56
CA ILE A 76 9.22 14.77 -7.94
C ILE A 76 9.11 13.40 -8.63
N ALA A 77 10.13 12.56 -8.50
CA ALA A 77 10.14 11.21 -9.05
C ALA A 77 9.03 10.36 -8.44
N ALA A 78 8.87 10.36 -7.12
CA ALA A 78 7.82 9.62 -6.43
C ALA A 78 6.42 10.07 -6.89
N ALA A 79 6.17 11.37 -6.97
CA ALA A 79 4.91 11.92 -7.46
C ALA A 79 4.62 11.51 -8.91
N TYR A 80 5.63 11.58 -9.79
CA TYR A 80 5.50 11.20 -11.20
C TYR A 80 5.18 9.70 -11.36
N PHE A 81 5.96 8.81 -10.72
CA PHE A 81 5.75 7.36 -10.83
C PHE A 81 4.47 6.92 -10.13
N ALA A 82 4.14 7.48 -8.97
CA ALA A 82 2.88 7.20 -8.30
C ALA A 82 1.67 7.65 -9.13
N ALA A 83 1.71 8.85 -9.72
CA ALA A 83 0.67 9.31 -10.63
C ALA A 83 0.55 8.40 -11.87
N SER A 84 1.65 7.83 -12.37
CA SER A 84 1.64 6.87 -13.46
C SER A 84 0.99 5.54 -13.04
N GLY A 85 1.18 5.09 -11.79
CA GLY A 85 0.48 3.94 -11.22
C GLY A 85 -1.04 4.17 -11.14
N ILE A 86 -1.47 5.36 -10.70
CA ILE A 86 -2.90 5.73 -10.70
C ILE A 86 -3.47 5.79 -12.12
N GLU A 87 -2.69 6.28 -13.08
CA GLU A 87 -3.12 6.28 -14.50
C GLU A 87 -3.29 4.85 -15.04
N ALA A 88 -2.37 3.93 -14.73
CA ALA A 88 -2.50 2.52 -15.08
C ALA A 88 -3.78 1.90 -14.49
N LEU A 89 -4.08 2.23 -13.23
CA LEU A 89 -5.29 1.79 -12.54
C LEU A 89 -6.56 2.37 -13.20
N ARG A 90 -6.54 3.66 -13.60
CA ARG A 90 -7.64 4.29 -14.35
C ARG A 90 -7.91 3.57 -15.67
N VAL A 91 -6.86 3.29 -16.44
CA VAL A 91 -6.99 2.58 -17.72
C VAL A 91 -7.59 1.19 -17.50
N ALA A 92 -7.15 0.48 -16.47
CA ALA A 92 -7.67 -0.83 -16.12
C ALA A 92 -9.16 -0.77 -15.72
N LEU A 93 -9.56 0.21 -14.91
CA LEU A 93 -10.95 0.41 -14.49
C LEU A 93 -11.84 0.84 -15.64
N ASN A 94 -11.40 1.80 -16.46
CA ASN A 94 -12.17 2.20 -17.66
C ASN A 94 -12.43 1.00 -18.56
N ARG A 95 -11.43 0.12 -18.74
CA ARG A 95 -11.61 -1.11 -19.52
C ARG A 95 -12.57 -2.10 -18.85
N ALA A 96 -12.47 -2.30 -17.51
CA ALA A 96 -13.35 -3.18 -16.77
C ALA A 96 -14.81 -2.72 -16.83
N TYR A 97 -15.04 -1.41 -16.67
CA TYR A 97 -16.35 -0.77 -16.75
C TYR A 97 -16.83 -0.48 -18.18
N ARG A 98 -16.01 -0.79 -19.21
CA ARG A 98 -16.29 -0.53 -20.64
C ARG A 98 -16.51 0.94 -20.97
N GLU A 99 -15.85 1.82 -20.22
CA GLU A 99 -15.93 3.27 -20.41
C GLU A 99 -14.83 3.79 -21.33
N LYS A 100 -15.14 4.85 -22.06
CA LYS A 100 -14.17 5.58 -22.87
C LYS A 100 -13.75 6.85 -22.14
N GLU A 101 -12.46 7.06 -22.02
CA GLU A 101 -11.92 8.24 -21.37
C GLU A 101 -12.19 9.50 -22.22
N THR A 102 -12.97 10.42 -21.69
CA THR A 102 -13.36 11.66 -22.35
C THR A 102 -12.69 12.90 -21.76
N ARG A 103 -12.08 12.78 -20.59
CA ARG A 103 -11.47 13.88 -19.84
C ARG A 103 -10.13 14.30 -20.45
N SER A 104 -9.82 15.60 -20.34
CA SER A 104 -8.57 16.18 -20.83
C SER A 104 -7.34 15.61 -20.10
N LEU A 105 -6.19 15.60 -20.76
CA LEU A 105 -4.94 15.13 -20.18
C LEU A 105 -4.58 15.86 -18.88
N LEU A 106 -4.78 17.18 -18.84
CA LEU A 106 -4.49 17.99 -17.66
C LEU A 106 -5.37 17.58 -16.47
N PHE A 107 -6.67 17.41 -16.69
CA PHE A 107 -7.59 16.95 -15.65
C PHE A 107 -7.18 15.59 -15.10
N ARG A 108 -6.86 14.63 -15.98
CA ARG A 108 -6.43 13.28 -15.57
C ARG A 108 -5.16 13.32 -14.71
N ARG A 109 -4.18 14.14 -15.11
CA ARG A 109 -2.92 14.28 -14.33
C ARG A 109 -3.16 14.90 -12.96
N THR A 110 -3.93 15.96 -12.90
CA THR A 110 -4.30 16.60 -11.61
C THR A 110 -5.06 15.64 -10.71
N GLN A 111 -6.03 14.91 -11.27
CA GLN A 111 -6.78 13.89 -10.55
C GLN A 111 -5.87 12.77 -10.05
N SER A 112 -4.93 12.29 -10.87
CA SER A 112 -3.98 11.24 -10.45
C SER A 112 -3.10 11.70 -9.30
N LEU A 113 -2.59 12.94 -9.33
CA LEU A 113 -1.82 13.51 -8.22
C LEU A 113 -2.65 13.66 -6.94
N LEU A 114 -3.92 14.05 -7.06
CA LEU A 114 -4.83 14.11 -5.91
C LEU A 114 -5.06 12.71 -5.30
N PHE A 115 -5.28 11.69 -6.14
CA PHE A 115 -5.40 10.31 -5.66
C PHE A 115 -4.13 9.80 -4.99
N VAL A 116 -2.94 10.15 -5.51
CA VAL A 116 -1.65 9.85 -4.85
C VAL A 116 -1.59 10.46 -3.46
N LEU A 117 -1.99 11.74 -3.33
CA LEU A 117 -2.00 12.43 -2.03
C LEU A 117 -2.98 11.77 -1.05
N VAL A 118 -4.21 11.51 -1.50
CA VAL A 118 -5.23 10.85 -0.67
C VAL A 118 -4.78 9.43 -0.28
N ALA A 119 -4.21 8.67 -1.20
CA ALA A 119 -3.67 7.33 -0.93
C ALA A 119 -2.50 7.40 0.08
N ALA A 120 -1.59 8.35 -0.07
CA ALA A 120 -0.48 8.54 0.87
C ALA A 120 -0.98 8.90 2.28
N LEU A 121 -1.96 9.78 2.40
CA LEU A 121 -2.57 10.13 3.69
C LEU A 121 -3.33 8.93 4.29
N GLY A 122 -4.07 8.19 3.48
CA GLY A 122 -4.76 6.96 3.91
C GLY A 122 -3.79 5.89 4.40
N MET A 123 -2.71 5.65 3.65
CA MET A 123 -1.65 4.71 4.06
C MET A 123 -0.93 5.17 5.33
N ALA A 124 -0.65 6.47 5.47
CA ALA A 124 -0.07 7.01 6.69
C ALA A 124 -1.00 6.83 7.90
N ALA A 125 -2.30 7.08 7.72
CA ALA A 125 -3.30 6.86 8.77
C ALA A 125 -3.40 5.38 9.18
N ILE A 126 -3.45 4.46 8.21
CA ILE A 126 -3.45 3.02 8.48
C ILE A 126 -2.16 2.60 9.19
N SER A 127 -1.01 3.06 8.72
CA SER A 127 0.29 2.75 9.35
C SER A 127 0.36 3.29 10.78
N PHE A 128 -0.10 4.52 11.01
CA PHE A 128 -0.21 5.08 12.35
C PHE A 128 -1.09 4.22 13.25
N LEU A 129 -2.29 3.87 12.80
CA LEU A 129 -3.24 3.05 13.57
C LEU A 129 -2.71 1.65 13.86
N LEU A 130 -2.06 1.00 12.89
CA LEU A 130 -1.66 -0.40 13.03
C LEU A 130 -0.29 -0.58 13.69
N VAL A 131 0.62 0.39 13.56
CA VAL A 131 2.00 0.30 14.07
C VAL A 131 2.23 1.21 15.26
N LEU A 132 1.99 2.53 15.12
CA LEU A 132 2.35 3.50 16.16
C LEU A 132 1.36 3.52 17.33
N ALA A 133 0.06 3.37 17.07
CA ALA A 133 -0.95 3.40 18.13
C ALA A 133 -0.77 2.26 19.17
N PRO A 134 -0.51 0.99 18.81
CA PRO A 134 -0.21 -0.06 19.79
C PRO A 134 1.02 0.26 20.65
N LEU A 135 2.08 0.80 20.02
CA LEU A 135 3.28 1.18 20.73
C LEU A 135 3.00 2.29 21.75
N ALA A 136 2.26 3.32 21.33
CA ALA A 136 1.84 4.40 22.22
C ALA A 136 1.00 3.88 23.40
N VAL A 137 0.08 2.94 23.15
CA VAL A 137 -0.74 2.31 24.20
C VAL A 137 0.16 1.51 25.16
N GLN A 138 1.12 0.73 24.68
CA GLN A 138 2.05 -0.02 25.53
C GLN A 138 2.91 0.90 26.41
N ILE A 139 3.36 2.02 25.86
CA ILE A 139 4.10 3.02 26.64
C ILE A 139 3.18 3.68 27.69
N ALA A 140 1.97 4.04 27.29
CA ALA A 140 0.99 4.67 28.19
C ALA A 140 0.59 3.74 29.35
N MET A 141 0.48 2.43 29.11
CA MET A 141 0.16 1.45 30.16
C MET A 141 1.23 1.39 31.26
N LYS A 142 2.50 1.71 30.95
CA LYS A 142 3.56 1.79 31.99
C LYS A 142 3.32 2.93 32.98
N TRP A 143 2.69 4.00 32.55
CA TRP A 143 2.38 5.18 33.36
C TRP A 143 0.94 5.18 33.90
N MET A 144 0.05 4.51 33.20
CA MET A 144 -1.40 4.48 33.47
C MET A 144 -1.93 3.04 33.36
N PRO A 145 -1.74 2.18 34.39
CA PRO A 145 -2.11 0.76 34.35
C PRO A 145 -3.61 0.51 34.06
N TRP A 146 -4.49 1.47 34.38
CA TRP A 146 -5.93 1.36 34.13
C TRP A 146 -6.28 1.28 32.63
N ILE A 147 -5.38 1.71 31.73
CA ILE A 147 -5.55 1.60 30.27
C ILE A 147 -5.67 0.14 29.81
N ASP A 148 -5.06 -0.79 30.54
CA ASP A 148 -5.11 -2.22 30.24
C ASP A 148 -6.55 -2.73 30.12
N SER A 149 -7.45 -2.26 30.96
CA SER A 149 -8.88 -2.61 30.91
C SER A 149 -9.58 -2.19 29.60
N TYR A 150 -9.03 -1.24 28.87
CA TYR A 150 -9.57 -0.74 27.61
C TYR A 150 -8.85 -1.24 26.36
N THR A 151 -7.85 -2.10 26.52
CA THR A 151 -7.00 -2.58 25.38
C THR A 151 -7.84 -3.22 24.29
N PHE A 152 -8.86 -4.01 24.65
CA PHE A 152 -9.78 -4.60 23.69
C PHE A 152 -10.55 -3.52 22.90
N THR A 153 -11.12 -2.56 23.59
CA THR A 153 -11.89 -1.47 22.97
C THR A 153 -11.02 -0.61 22.06
N ILE A 154 -9.81 -0.26 22.50
CA ILE A 154 -8.84 0.50 21.69
C ILE A 154 -8.46 -0.29 20.44
N SER A 155 -8.18 -1.58 20.59
CA SER A 155 -7.84 -2.45 19.47
C SER A 155 -9.00 -2.59 18.48
N PHE A 156 -10.23 -2.77 18.97
CA PHE A 156 -11.43 -2.85 18.14
C PHE A 156 -11.60 -1.60 17.27
N TRP A 157 -11.58 -0.40 17.89
CA TRP A 157 -11.74 0.85 17.17
C TRP A 157 -10.60 1.09 16.17
N ARG A 158 -9.39 0.76 16.51
CA ARG A 158 -8.22 0.87 15.64
C ARG A 158 -8.37 0.07 14.35
N TYR A 159 -8.74 -1.20 14.47
CA TYR A 159 -8.97 -2.05 13.28
C TYR A 159 -10.19 -1.60 12.49
N LEU A 160 -11.27 -1.22 13.18
CA LEU A 160 -12.47 -0.72 12.54
C LEU A 160 -12.18 0.53 11.69
N ILE A 161 -11.48 1.51 12.25
CA ILE A 161 -11.11 2.74 11.52
C ILE A 161 -10.19 2.40 10.33
N ALA A 162 -9.21 1.52 10.49
CA ALA A 162 -8.33 1.12 9.39
C ALA A 162 -9.12 0.46 8.25
N ILE A 163 -10.08 -0.41 8.57
CA ILE A 163 -10.97 -1.03 7.58
C ILE A 163 -11.83 0.03 6.89
N VAL A 164 -12.41 0.96 7.65
CA VAL A 164 -13.24 2.04 7.08
C VAL A 164 -12.43 2.90 6.12
N VAL A 165 -11.20 3.28 6.48
CA VAL A 165 -10.30 4.04 5.59
C VAL A 165 -10.00 3.27 4.30
N LEU A 166 -9.72 1.98 4.41
CA LEU A 166 -9.45 1.12 3.25
C LEU A 166 -10.69 0.99 2.34
N VAL A 167 -11.85 0.71 2.93
CA VAL A 167 -13.12 0.60 2.20
C VAL A 167 -13.48 1.92 1.52
N PHE A 168 -13.34 3.05 2.23
CA PHE A 168 -13.57 4.36 1.65
C PHE A 168 -12.63 4.66 0.49
N GLY A 169 -11.35 4.30 0.62
CA GLY A 169 -10.36 4.41 -0.46
C GLY A 169 -10.76 3.60 -1.70
N LEU A 170 -11.23 2.35 -1.51
CA LEU A 170 -11.73 1.52 -2.61
C LEU A 170 -12.96 2.13 -3.27
N PHE A 171 -13.92 2.63 -2.49
CA PHE A 171 -15.07 3.36 -3.04
C PHE A 171 -14.65 4.57 -3.85
N ALA A 172 -13.73 5.38 -3.33
CA ALA A 172 -13.22 6.57 -4.02
C ALA A 172 -12.59 6.20 -5.38
N VAL A 173 -11.78 5.14 -5.40
CA VAL A 173 -11.14 4.66 -6.62
C VAL A 173 -12.17 4.16 -7.64
N HIS A 174 -13.16 3.38 -7.24
CA HIS A 174 -14.18 2.85 -8.15
C HIS A 174 -15.17 3.90 -8.65
N LEU A 175 -15.47 4.94 -7.84
CA LEU A 175 -16.43 5.98 -8.20
C LEU A 175 -15.82 7.09 -9.06
N TRP A 176 -14.64 7.54 -8.69
CA TRP A 176 -14.10 8.80 -9.23
C TRP A 176 -12.93 8.60 -10.20
N LEU A 177 -12.21 7.48 -10.12
CA LEU A 177 -11.06 7.29 -10.98
C LEU A 177 -11.45 6.95 -12.42
N PRO A 178 -12.36 5.99 -12.72
CA PRO A 178 -12.83 5.74 -14.07
C PRO A 178 -13.78 6.83 -14.56
N ASP A 179 -13.95 6.96 -15.88
CA ASP A 179 -14.95 7.84 -16.46
C ASP A 179 -16.37 7.28 -16.27
N GLY A 180 -17.39 8.13 -16.43
CA GLY A 180 -18.79 7.77 -16.20
C GLY A 180 -19.26 7.85 -14.75
N GLN A 181 -20.58 7.77 -14.54
CA GLN A 181 -21.22 7.80 -13.21
C GLN A 181 -21.81 6.44 -12.87
N ARG A 182 -21.58 5.99 -11.62
CA ARG A 182 -22.06 4.68 -11.12
C ARG A 182 -22.74 4.84 -9.77
N PRO A 183 -23.92 4.25 -9.56
CA PRO A 183 -24.57 4.22 -8.25
C PRO A 183 -23.77 3.35 -7.27
N PHE A 184 -23.66 3.79 -6.01
CA PHE A 184 -22.95 3.08 -4.95
C PHE A 184 -23.28 1.59 -4.82
N LYS A 185 -24.57 1.26 -4.97
CA LYS A 185 -25.09 -0.11 -4.82
C LYS A 185 -24.48 -1.11 -5.80
N PHE A 186 -24.10 -0.67 -6.99
CA PHE A 186 -23.49 -1.54 -8.01
C PHE A 186 -21.98 -1.72 -7.83
N ILE A 187 -21.35 -0.90 -6.98
CA ILE A 187 -19.91 -0.98 -6.71
C ILE A 187 -19.64 -1.88 -5.49
N LEU A 188 -20.58 -1.96 -4.56
CA LEU A 188 -20.41 -2.67 -3.30
C LEU A 188 -20.05 -4.16 -3.45
N PRO A 189 -20.71 -4.96 -4.33
CA PRO A 189 -20.40 -6.39 -4.45
C PRO A 189 -18.95 -6.66 -4.82
N GLY A 190 -18.41 -5.95 -5.82
CA GLY A 190 -17.02 -6.11 -6.23
C GLY A 190 -16.03 -5.66 -5.17
N ILE A 191 -16.33 -4.61 -4.39
CA ILE A 191 -15.47 -4.19 -3.27
C ILE A 191 -15.42 -5.29 -2.20
N VAL A 192 -16.54 -5.86 -1.82
CA VAL A 192 -16.60 -6.94 -0.81
C VAL A 192 -15.80 -8.15 -1.28
N ILE A 193 -15.98 -8.57 -2.54
CA ILE A 193 -15.24 -9.69 -3.12
C ILE A 193 -13.74 -9.36 -3.19
N THR A 194 -13.38 -8.14 -3.59
CA THR A 194 -11.97 -7.70 -3.64
C THR A 194 -11.32 -7.78 -2.27
N LEU A 195 -11.97 -7.27 -1.22
CA LEU A 195 -11.45 -7.30 0.14
C LEU A 195 -11.29 -8.73 0.66
N ALA A 196 -12.31 -9.57 0.49
CA ALA A 196 -12.26 -10.97 0.90
C ALA A 196 -11.14 -11.73 0.17
N ALA A 197 -11.04 -11.56 -1.15
CA ALA A 197 -10.02 -12.20 -1.95
C ALA A 197 -8.61 -11.68 -1.65
N TRP A 198 -8.43 -10.39 -1.32
CA TRP A 198 -7.15 -9.84 -0.88
C TRP A 198 -6.69 -10.46 0.44
N VAL A 199 -7.59 -10.58 1.43
CA VAL A 199 -7.26 -11.23 2.71
C VAL A 199 -6.85 -12.69 2.49
N ILE A 200 -7.64 -13.46 1.74
CA ILE A 200 -7.34 -14.87 1.43
C ILE A 200 -5.99 -14.98 0.69
N SER A 201 -5.77 -14.15 -0.32
CA SER A 201 -4.52 -14.15 -1.09
C SER A 201 -3.32 -13.79 -0.24
N ALA A 202 -3.45 -12.82 0.67
CA ALA A 202 -2.38 -12.46 1.59
C ALA A 202 -2.02 -13.61 2.54
N MET A 203 -3.02 -14.32 3.09
CA MET A 203 -2.82 -15.49 3.95
C MET A 203 -2.15 -16.64 3.21
N VAL A 204 -2.63 -16.97 2.01
CA VAL A 204 -2.04 -18.01 1.15
C VAL A 204 -0.61 -17.64 0.78
N PHE A 205 -0.39 -16.40 0.37
CA PHE A 205 0.92 -15.93 -0.04
C PHE A 205 1.93 -15.91 1.11
N ALA A 206 1.52 -15.47 2.30
CA ALA A 206 2.35 -15.51 3.51
C ALA A 206 2.74 -16.96 3.88
N THR A 207 1.78 -17.89 3.81
CA THR A 207 2.04 -19.32 4.07
C THR A 207 3.00 -19.91 3.03
N TYR A 208 2.85 -19.55 1.77
CA TYR A 208 3.77 -19.93 0.70
C TYR A 208 5.18 -19.42 0.97
N LEU A 209 5.33 -18.13 1.27
CA LEU A 209 6.64 -17.54 1.56
C LEU A 209 7.31 -18.18 2.78
N ALA A 210 6.56 -18.47 3.84
CA ALA A 210 7.09 -19.13 5.04
C ALA A 210 7.67 -20.51 4.75
N ARG A 211 7.06 -21.27 3.81
CA ARG A 211 7.54 -22.60 3.42
C ARG A 211 8.81 -22.56 2.54
N PHE A 212 8.96 -21.52 1.75
CA PHE A 212 10.06 -21.36 0.79
C PHE A 212 11.14 -20.36 1.24
N ALA A 213 11.10 -19.88 2.48
CA ALA A 213 12.02 -18.87 3.01
C ALA A 213 13.51 -19.24 2.83
N ASN A 214 13.85 -20.52 3.02
CA ASN A 214 15.24 -21.00 2.86
C ASN A 214 15.73 -20.98 1.40
N TYR A 215 14.83 -21.17 0.43
CA TYR A 215 15.18 -21.10 -0.98
C TYR A 215 15.46 -19.66 -1.43
N PHE A 216 14.70 -18.70 -0.89
CA PHE A 216 14.87 -17.29 -1.22
C PHE A 216 16.15 -16.67 -0.64
N SER A 217 16.71 -17.21 0.43
CA SER A 217 17.95 -16.70 1.02
C SER A 217 19.16 -16.78 0.06
N THR A 218 19.16 -17.73 -0.87
CA THR A 218 20.24 -17.92 -1.84
C THR A 218 20.20 -16.87 -2.97
N TYR A 219 19.02 -16.32 -3.30
CA TYR A 219 18.80 -15.36 -4.39
C TYR A 219 18.19 -14.04 -3.88
N ALA A 220 18.51 -13.64 -2.65
CA ALA A 220 17.79 -12.63 -1.85
C ALA A 220 17.40 -11.34 -2.60
N GLY A 221 18.28 -10.77 -3.41
CA GLY A 221 17.99 -9.50 -4.11
C GLY A 221 16.96 -9.63 -5.24
N LEU A 222 17.18 -10.57 -6.16
CA LEU A 222 16.29 -10.79 -7.31
C LEU A 222 14.97 -11.43 -6.88
N ALA A 223 15.02 -12.36 -5.93
CA ALA A 223 13.84 -13.04 -5.43
C ALA A 223 12.84 -12.04 -4.77
N SER A 224 13.32 -11.08 -3.99
CA SER A 224 12.47 -10.10 -3.32
C SER A 224 11.67 -9.26 -4.31
N ILE A 225 12.29 -8.79 -5.38
CA ILE A 225 11.61 -8.01 -6.43
C ILE A 225 10.55 -8.86 -7.15
N MET A 226 10.90 -10.12 -7.48
CA MET A 226 9.95 -11.03 -8.13
C MET A 226 8.77 -11.38 -7.22
N ILE A 227 9.02 -11.60 -5.93
CA ILE A 227 7.98 -11.83 -4.92
C ILE A 227 7.03 -10.63 -4.86
N ALA A 228 7.58 -9.41 -4.75
CA ALA A 228 6.79 -8.20 -4.71
C ALA A 228 5.95 -8.03 -5.99
N LEU A 229 6.55 -8.29 -7.17
CA LEU A 229 5.85 -8.20 -8.45
C LEU A 229 4.71 -9.21 -8.55
N VAL A 230 4.95 -10.47 -8.16
CA VAL A 230 3.91 -11.52 -8.17
C VAL A 230 2.77 -11.17 -7.22
N PHE A 231 3.10 -10.68 -6.02
CA PHE A 231 2.08 -10.26 -5.05
C PHE A 231 1.24 -9.09 -5.57
N LEU A 232 1.88 -8.05 -6.10
CA LEU A 232 1.19 -6.91 -6.71
C LEU A 232 0.35 -7.34 -7.92
N TYR A 233 0.80 -8.30 -8.70
CA TYR A 233 0.04 -8.86 -9.80
C TYR A 233 -1.23 -9.56 -9.33
N ILE A 234 -1.15 -10.37 -8.28
CA ILE A 234 -2.31 -11.05 -7.67
C ILE A 234 -3.30 -10.00 -7.15
N LEU A 235 -2.84 -9.01 -6.37
CA LEU A 235 -3.69 -7.95 -5.84
C LEU A 235 -4.38 -7.14 -6.95
N SER A 236 -3.63 -6.78 -8.00
CA SER A 236 -4.15 -6.06 -9.15
C SER A 236 -5.17 -6.88 -9.93
N SER A 237 -4.93 -8.19 -10.09
CA SER A 237 -5.85 -9.10 -10.77
C SER A 237 -7.17 -9.21 -10.03
N ILE A 238 -7.13 -9.41 -8.72
CA ILE A 238 -8.32 -9.46 -7.85
C ILE A 238 -9.11 -8.16 -7.94
N PHE A 239 -8.42 -7.01 -7.89
CA PHE A 239 -9.04 -5.69 -7.97
C PHE A 239 -9.78 -5.48 -9.31
N ILE A 240 -9.14 -5.86 -10.43
CA ILE A 240 -9.75 -5.74 -11.76
C ILE A 240 -10.94 -6.70 -11.90
N VAL A 241 -10.84 -7.93 -11.40
CA VAL A 241 -11.96 -8.88 -11.38
C VAL A 241 -13.13 -8.32 -10.57
N GLY A 242 -12.87 -7.71 -9.40
CA GLY A 242 -13.90 -7.02 -8.63
C GLY A 242 -14.60 -5.91 -9.41
N ALA A 243 -13.84 -5.12 -10.19
CA ALA A 243 -14.41 -4.11 -11.07
C ALA A 243 -15.23 -4.74 -12.23
N GLU A 244 -14.77 -5.83 -12.82
CA GLU A 244 -15.50 -6.55 -13.88
C GLU A 244 -16.82 -7.15 -13.35
N ILE A 245 -16.83 -7.64 -12.10
CA ILE A 245 -18.05 -8.11 -11.42
C ILE A 245 -19.03 -6.95 -11.24
N ASN A 246 -18.57 -5.79 -10.75
CA ASN A 246 -19.41 -4.60 -10.63
C ASN A 246 -19.98 -4.13 -11.96
N ALA A 247 -19.23 -4.31 -13.06
CA ALA A 247 -19.67 -3.95 -14.40
C ALA A 247 -20.67 -4.95 -15.00
N ALA A 248 -20.79 -6.15 -14.45
CA ALA A 248 -21.69 -7.21 -14.91
C ALA A 248 -23.05 -7.19 -14.22
N ILE A 249 -23.19 -6.43 -13.11
CA ILE A 249 -24.43 -6.26 -12.34
C ILE A 249 -25.19 -5.03 -12.84
#